data_fe3f60969a8c202f57f3f2e760216b6c
#
_entry.id   fe3f60969a8c202f57f3f2e760216b6c
#
_cell.length_a   1.000
_cell.length_b   1.000
_cell.length_c   1.000
_cell.angle_alpha   90.00
_cell.angle_beta   90.00
_cell.angle_gamma   90.00
#
_symmetry.space_group_name_H-M   'P 1'
#
loop_
_entity.id
_entity.type
_entity.pdbx_description
1 polymer ?
#
loop_
_entity_poly.entity_id
_entity_poly.type
_entity_poly.pdbx_seq_one_letter_code
_entity_poly.pdbx_strand_id
1 'polypeptide(L)'
;MSLLNVQNLTVQFYNKSEIHEAVRNVSFSVESGEIVGIAGESGSGKSTVMRAVMGLLPDGAEASFERCEIAGGRQKAAMVFQDPMTYLNPSVTVGRQLKETIQVHYRRKAKRMKTDSRDGENRSMRKRLSENELESRALELLDMAGIRKGKELMRQYPFELSGGLRQRVVLAIALACEPELLIADEPTTALDVTVQRQILERLRRISVEMNMAVLLVSHDLGVIATLADRVLVMKDGQIVETGSAGDIFYAPETEYTKELLRSAAGKSALVGKMVSDRETLKIEKITKNFRIADGMFHKKENNAVNNVSLRIYEGETFGLVGESGCGKTTLARIVTGLLEPDSGALHYKGVPFPSLKKGRTKEQTRKIQMVFQDCSASLDPRCTVREILKEPLRIHKTEDPGEWDEKIEDMLVHVGLQKKDADKYPYAFSGGQRQRISIARALMPEPELLVLDEPVSALDVTIQGQILQMLRQIQKEKGISYLFISHDLSVVRRMSSRIGVMFAGGFVETGKTKQVYEDPWHPYTKELLAAELSPEPKKAKKRISSVTEETEEPARKASCPYAPRCGYVMECCRKERPGLYQFGDREVACFLYSEEHTGKRGAGYRMTSQI
;
A
#
# COMPACT_ATOMS: atom_id res chain seq x y z
N MET A 1 -26.93 22.92 0.84
CA MET A 1 -26.63 23.54 2.16
C MET A 1 -25.29 23.01 2.63
N SER A 2 -24.39 23.90 3.00
CA SER A 2 -23.05 23.51 3.46
C SER A 2 -23.18 22.65 4.73
N LEU A 3 -22.67 21.44 4.69
CA LEU A 3 -22.65 20.50 5.82
C LEU A 3 -21.48 20.79 6.76
N LEU A 4 -20.32 21.15 6.20
CA LEU A 4 -19.14 21.61 6.93
C LEU A 4 -18.74 22.98 6.42
N ASN A 5 -18.51 23.94 7.34
CA ASN A 5 -18.00 25.26 7.02
C ASN A 5 -16.82 25.59 7.94
N VAL A 6 -15.65 25.78 7.36
CA VAL A 6 -14.41 26.14 8.04
C VAL A 6 -13.94 27.48 7.50
N GLN A 7 -13.70 28.44 8.40
CA GLN A 7 -13.23 29.79 8.06
C GLN A 7 -12.04 30.15 8.95
N ASN A 8 -10.96 30.58 8.30
CA ASN A 8 -9.74 31.08 8.93
C ASN A 8 -9.13 30.13 9.99
N LEU A 9 -9.13 28.82 9.70
CA LEU A 9 -8.54 27.83 10.58
C LEU A 9 -7.01 27.99 10.61
N THR A 10 -6.44 28.18 11.79
CA THR A 10 -5.01 28.17 12.06
C THR A 10 -4.73 27.16 13.19
N VAL A 11 -3.68 26.34 13.04
CA VAL A 11 -3.26 25.36 14.05
C VAL A 11 -1.79 25.55 14.36
N GLN A 12 -1.49 25.72 15.65
CA GLN A 12 -0.16 25.94 16.18
C GLN A 12 0.23 24.79 17.14
N PHE A 13 1.46 24.32 17.03
CA PHE A 13 2.07 23.37 17.94
C PHE A 13 3.09 24.10 18.82
N TYR A 14 2.97 23.94 20.13
CA TYR A 14 3.84 24.54 21.11
C TYR A 14 4.91 23.54 21.56
N ASN A 15 6.14 23.73 21.13
CA ASN A 15 7.32 23.06 21.70
C ASN A 15 8.04 23.99 22.65
N LYS A 16 8.83 23.45 23.59
CA LYS A 16 9.49 24.21 24.68
C LYS A 16 10.25 25.48 24.24
N SER A 17 10.62 25.61 22.96
CA SER A 17 11.40 26.74 22.43
C SER A 17 10.84 27.38 21.15
N GLU A 18 9.88 26.76 20.48
CA GLU A 18 9.39 27.25 19.18
C GLU A 18 7.90 26.99 19.00
N ILE A 19 7.21 27.93 18.37
CA ILE A 19 5.83 27.77 17.91
C ILE A 19 5.91 27.37 16.44
N HIS A 20 5.37 26.21 16.12
CA HIS A 20 5.27 25.74 14.74
C HIS A 20 3.82 25.85 14.24
N GLU A 21 3.60 26.67 13.24
CA GLU A 21 2.31 26.87 12.59
C GLU A 21 2.10 25.84 11.48
N ALA A 22 1.38 24.77 11.81
CA ALA A 22 1.15 23.65 10.88
C ALA A 22 -0.02 23.90 9.90
N VAL A 23 -0.95 24.80 10.25
CA VAL A 23 -2.07 25.21 9.39
C VAL A 23 -2.24 26.72 9.53
N ARG A 24 -2.39 27.43 8.40
CA ARG A 24 -2.41 28.88 8.32
C ARG A 24 -3.62 29.36 7.54
N ASN A 25 -4.58 29.96 8.22
CA ASN A 25 -5.71 30.67 7.62
C ASN A 25 -6.45 29.84 6.54
N VAL A 26 -6.77 28.58 6.83
CA VAL A 26 -7.44 27.66 5.91
C VAL A 26 -8.95 27.85 5.97
N SER A 27 -9.58 28.05 4.80
CA SER A 27 -11.03 28.22 4.67
C SER A 27 -11.57 27.32 3.54
N PHE A 28 -12.62 26.54 3.84
CA PHE A 28 -13.31 25.68 2.86
C PHE A 28 -14.68 25.25 3.38
N SER A 29 -15.51 24.77 2.49
CA SER A 29 -16.80 24.16 2.82
C SER A 29 -16.96 22.80 2.19
N VAL A 30 -17.88 21.99 2.70
CA VAL A 30 -18.29 20.69 2.12
C VAL A 30 -19.81 20.66 2.07
N GLU A 31 -20.36 20.37 0.89
CA GLU A 31 -21.80 20.24 0.70
C GLU A 31 -22.27 18.80 1.01
N SER A 32 -23.57 18.64 1.28
CA SER A 32 -24.15 17.31 1.52
C SER A 32 -24.01 16.41 0.28
N GLY A 33 -23.52 15.18 0.48
CA GLY A 33 -23.28 14.22 -0.60
C GLY A 33 -22.07 14.52 -1.48
N GLU A 34 -21.32 15.61 -1.22
CA GLU A 34 -20.11 15.97 -1.95
C GLU A 34 -18.90 15.20 -1.45
N ILE A 35 -18.01 14.78 -2.35
CA ILE A 35 -16.71 14.20 -2.01
C ILE A 35 -15.63 15.26 -2.29
N VAL A 36 -15.07 15.83 -1.23
CA VAL A 36 -13.98 16.81 -1.31
C VAL A 36 -12.65 16.13 -1.01
N GLY A 37 -11.71 16.21 -1.94
CA GLY A 37 -10.35 15.69 -1.79
C GLY A 37 -9.37 16.76 -1.32
N ILE A 38 -8.51 16.44 -0.34
CA ILE A 38 -7.38 17.30 0.04
C ILE A 38 -6.09 16.62 -0.45
N ALA A 39 -5.41 17.27 -1.39
CA ALA A 39 -4.14 16.84 -1.98
C ALA A 39 -2.97 17.67 -1.48
N GLY A 40 -1.76 17.13 -1.51
CA GLY A 40 -0.52 17.84 -1.15
C GLY A 40 0.54 16.89 -0.61
N GLU A 41 1.77 17.38 -0.45
CA GLU A 41 2.90 16.61 0.09
C GLU A 41 2.72 16.25 1.57
N SER A 42 3.50 15.26 2.05
CA SER A 42 3.55 14.94 3.48
C SER A 42 4.02 16.16 4.28
N GLY A 43 3.38 16.40 5.43
CA GLY A 43 3.68 17.59 6.24
C GLY A 43 2.98 18.89 5.81
N SER A 44 2.21 18.91 4.71
CA SER A 44 1.48 20.12 4.28
C SER A 44 0.29 20.50 5.18
N GLY A 45 0.02 19.77 6.27
CA GLY A 45 -1.04 20.11 7.24
C GLY A 45 -2.37 19.40 7.05
N LYS A 46 -2.54 18.52 6.05
CA LYS A 46 -3.82 17.83 5.70
C LYS A 46 -4.49 17.12 6.88
N SER A 47 -3.78 16.19 7.50
CA SER A 47 -4.30 15.43 8.66
C SER A 47 -4.52 16.32 9.88
N THR A 48 -3.75 17.40 10.01
CA THR A 48 -3.92 18.42 11.08
C THR A 48 -5.23 19.17 10.91
N VAL A 49 -5.59 19.57 9.69
CA VAL A 49 -6.90 20.19 9.38
C VAL A 49 -8.05 19.27 9.80
N MET A 50 -7.98 17.98 9.44
CA MET A 50 -9.02 17.00 9.78
C MET A 50 -9.17 16.81 11.29
N ARG A 51 -8.04 16.65 12.00
CA ARG A 51 -8.04 16.51 13.45
C ARG A 51 -8.58 17.78 14.14
N ALA A 52 -8.26 18.97 13.63
CA ALA A 52 -8.80 20.23 14.15
C ALA A 52 -10.32 20.31 13.99
N VAL A 53 -10.85 19.97 12.79
CA VAL A 53 -12.30 19.93 12.53
C VAL A 53 -13.01 18.96 13.48
N MET A 54 -12.43 17.80 13.75
CA MET A 54 -12.98 16.80 14.68
C MET A 54 -12.75 17.16 16.16
N GLY A 55 -11.88 18.13 16.47
CA GLY A 55 -11.48 18.44 17.84
C GLY A 55 -10.61 17.34 18.47
N LEU A 56 -9.75 16.71 17.67
CA LEU A 56 -8.87 15.57 18.04
C LEU A 56 -7.39 15.96 17.92
N LEU A 57 -7.06 17.23 18.13
CA LEU A 57 -5.67 17.66 18.18
C LEU A 57 -4.97 17.07 19.41
N PRO A 58 -3.68 16.71 19.31
CA PRO A 58 -2.92 16.21 20.45
C PRO A 58 -2.64 17.33 21.47
N ASP A 59 -2.21 16.93 22.68
CA ASP A 59 -1.76 17.86 23.71
C ASP A 59 -0.58 18.70 23.18
N GLY A 60 -0.62 20.00 23.50
CA GLY A 60 0.36 20.97 23.00
C GLY A 60 0.07 21.52 21.59
N ALA A 61 -1.10 21.25 21.03
CA ALA A 61 -1.59 21.88 19.81
C ALA A 61 -2.87 22.65 20.06
N GLU A 62 -2.97 23.86 19.52
CA GLU A 62 -4.14 24.72 19.62
C GLU A 62 -4.67 25.09 18.23
N ALA A 63 -6.00 25.08 18.09
CA ALA A 63 -6.70 25.55 16.90
C ALA A 63 -7.43 26.86 17.19
N SER A 64 -7.21 27.85 16.34
CA SER A 64 -8.01 29.07 16.26
C SER A 64 -8.75 29.12 14.92
N PHE A 65 -9.97 29.58 14.91
CA PHE A 65 -10.81 29.69 13.72
C PHE A 65 -11.88 30.78 13.93
N GLU A 66 -12.29 31.41 12.85
CA GLU A 66 -13.45 32.31 12.88
C GLU A 66 -14.74 31.50 12.91
N ARG A 67 -14.81 30.45 12.11
CA ARG A 67 -15.93 29.48 12.08
C ARG A 67 -15.45 28.08 11.80
N CYS A 68 -15.94 27.11 12.55
CA CYS A 68 -15.73 25.68 12.30
C CYS A 68 -16.97 24.92 12.74
N GLU A 69 -17.93 24.77 11.83
CA GLU A 69 -19.25 24.23 12.12
C GLU A 69 -19.57 23.04 11.21
N ILE A 70 -20.05 21.97 11.81
CA ILE A 70 -20.68 20.83 11.14
C ILE A 70 -22.18 20.94 11.40
N ALA A 71 -23.00 20.96 10.34
CA ALA A 71 -24.45 21.01 10.47
C ALA A 71 -24.96 19.83 11.33
N GLY A 72 -25.73 20.13 12.37
CA GLY A 72 -26.15 19.11 13.36
C GLY A 72 -25.08 18.70 14.38
N GLY A 73 -23.88 19.32 14.34
CA GLY A 73 -22.78 19.12 15.29
C GLY A 73 -21.85 17.96 14.97
N ARG A 74 -20.70 17.92 15.65
CA ARG A 74 -19.62 16.90 15.44
C ARG A 74 -20.07 15.46 15.56
N GLN A 75 -21.17 15.17 16.20
CA GLN A 75 -21.74 13.83 16.33
C GLN A 75 -22.31 13.28 15.01
N LYS A 76 -22.49 14.13 14.02
CA LYS A 76 -22.89 13.76 12.67
C LYS A 76 -21.68 13.47 11.76
N ALA A 77 -20.47 13.58 12.32
CA ALA A 77 -19.24 13.21 11.64
C ALA A 77 -18.60 11.96 12.23
N ALA A 78 -17.99 11.15 11.38
CA ALA A 78 -17.12 10.05 11.76
C ALA A 78 -15.78 10.19 11.06
N MET A 79 -14.73 9.57 11.63
CA MET A 79 -13.39 9.62 11.06
C MET A 79 -12.83 8.22 10.88
N VAL A 80 -12.27 7.96 9.70
CA VAL A 80 -11.43 6.80 9.38
C VAL A 80 -9.99 7.30 9.37
N PHE A 81 -9.14 6.69 10.17
CA PHE A 81 -7.75 7.08 10.35
C PHE A 81 -6.80 6.28 9.46
N GLN A 82 -5.60 6.80 9.28
CA GLN A 82 -4.56 6.27 8.39
C GLN A 82 -4.13 4.84 8.75
N ASP A 83 -3.93 4.53 10.04
CA ASP A 83 -3.49 3.21 10.51
C ASP A 83 -4.60 2.49 11.30
N PRO A 84 -5.23 1.46 10.70
CA PRO A 84 -6.26 0.68 11.38
C PRO A 84 -5.80 0.01 12.68
N MET A 85 -4.51 -0.35 12.79
CA MET A 85 -3.98 -1.04 13.97
C MET A 85 -3.88 -0.14 15.20
N THR A 86 -3.74 1.15 15.00
CA THR A 86 -3.71 2.12 16.10
C THR A 86 -5.08 2.31 16.74
N TYR A 87 -6.17 2.07 15.98
CA TYR A 87 -7.54 2.36 16.41
C TYR A 87 -8.36 1.13 16.76
N LEU A 88 -8.00 -0.04 16.23
CA LEU A 88 -8.61 -1.30 16.64
C LEU A 88 -7.90 -1.83 17.88
N ASN A 89 -8.66 -2.14 18.94
CA ASN A 89 -8.09 -2.79 20.12
C ASN A 89 -7.68 -4.24 19.78
N PRO A 90 -6.37 -4.57 19.80
CA PRO A 90 -5.90 -5.89 19.40
C PRO A 90 -6.38 -7.02 20.32
N SER A 91 -6.75 -6.71 21.57
CA SER A 91 -7.18 -7.68 22.59
C SER A 91 -8.68 -7.92 22.60
N VAL A 92 -9.45 -7.27 21.72
CA VAL A 92 -10.91 -7.34 21.66
C VAL A 92 -11.34 -7.79 20.28
N THR A 93 -12.27 -8.75 20.20
CA THR A 93 -12.79 -9.23 18.91
C THR A 93 -13.51 -8.13 18.14
N VAL A 94 -13.48 -8.22 16.80
CA VAL A 94 -14.13 -7.26 15.91
C VAL A 94 -15.60 -7.08 16.23
N GLY A 95 -16.34 -8.18 16.45
CA GLY A 95 -17.77 -8.13 16.76
C GLY A 95 -18.07 -7.39 18.05
N ARG A 96 -17.22 -7.52 19.07
CA ARG A 96 -17.41 -6.80 20.34
C ARG A 96 -17.19 -5.30 20.16
N GLN A 97 -16.14 -4.89 19.43
CA GLN A 97 -15.86 -3.47 19.16
C GLN A 97 -16.99 -2.82 18.36
N LEU A 98 -17.49 -3.51 17.32
CA LEU A 98 -18.58 -3.01 16.49
C LEU A 98 -19.89 -2.89 17.28
N LYS A 99 -20.29 -3.94 18.03
CA LYS A 99 -21.49 -3.93 18.88
C LYS A 99 -21.42 -2.83 19.95
N GLU A 100 -20.27 -2.60 20.55
CA GLU A 100 -20.06 -1.51 21.51
C GLU A 100 -20.32 -0.14 20.88
N THR A 101 -19.76 0.11 19.70
CA THR A 101 -19.96 1.37 18.96
C THR A 101 -21.44 1.58 18.63
N ILE A 102 -22.12 0.57 18.10
CA ILE A 102 -23.57 0.61 17.79
C ILE A 102 -24.36 0.96 19.05
N GLN A 103 -24.07 0.28 20.17
CA GLN A 103 -24.80 0.48 21.43
C GLN A 103 -24.57 1.89 22.01
N VAL A 104 -23.35 2.42 21.92
CA VAL A 104 -23.03 3.78 22.39
C VAL A 104 -23.76 4.83 21.53
N HIS A 105 -23.72 4.67 20.21
CA HIS A 105 -24.44 5.58 19.30
C HIS A 105 -25.94 5.56 19.56
N TYR A 106 -26.55 4.38 19.66
CA TYR A 106 -27.98 4.21 19.95
C TYR A 106 -28.40 4.89 21.26
N ARG A 107 -27.60 4.72 22.33
CA ARG A 107 -27.88 5.38 23.63
C ARG A 107 -27.80 6.90 23.53
N ARG A 108 -26.83 7.44 22.78
CA ARG A 108 -26.69 8.89 22.55
C ARG A 108 -27.88 9.43 21.77
N LYS A 109 -28.32 8.73 20.71
CA LYS A 109 -29.49 9.08 19.90
C LYS A 109 -30.78 9.09 20.73
N ALA A 110 -30.98 8.02 21.53
CA ALA A 110 -32.14 7.90 22.45
C ALA A 110 -32.16 8.99 23.55
N LYS A 111 -31.01 9.42 24.05
CA LYS A 111 -30.91 10.52 25.03
C LYS A 111 -31.32 11.86 24.45
N ARG A 112 -30.94 12.15 23.20
CA ARG A 112 -31.27 13.42 22.51
C ARG A 112 -32.74 13.53 22.19
N MET A 113 -33.33 12.46 21.63
CA MET A 113 -34.76 12.46 21.34
C MET A 113 -35.63 12.75 22.60
N LYS A 114 -35.10 12.43 23.78
CA LYS A 114 -35.76 12.77 25.05
C LYS A 114 -35.60 14.22 25.47
N THR A 115 -34.51 14.88 25.05
CA THR A 115 -34.28 16.32 25.34
C THR A 115 -35.04 17.22 24.40
N ASP A 116 -35.27 16.81 23.15
CA ASP A 116 -35.92 17.62 22.11
C ASP A 116 -37.45 17.50 22.10
N SER A 117 -38.02 16.40 22.69
CA SER A 117 -39.48 16.24 22.80
C SER A 117 -40.02 16.99 23.98
N ARG A 118 -40.63 18.17 23.73
CA ARG A 118 -41.43 18.93 24.72
C ARG A 118 -42.79 18.28 25.06
N ASP A 119 -43.22 17.31 24.26
CA ASP A 119 -44.49 16.63 24.44
C ASP A 119 -44.26 15.13 24.78
N GLY A 120 -44.94 14.67 25.87
CA GLY A 120 -44.74 13.40 26.55
C GLY A 120 -45.07 12.11 25.81
N GLU A 121 -45.19 12.10 24.46
CA GLU A 121 -45.65 10.94 23.70
C GLU A 121 -44.58 9.94 23.26
N ASN A 122 -43.28 10.21 23.42
CA ASN A 122 -42.24 9.31 22.95
C ASN A 122 -41.55 8.52 24.07
N ARG A 123 -42.38 7.83 24.92
CA ARG A 123 -41.91 6.97 26.04
C ARG A 123 -41.32 5.61 25.61
N SER A 124 -41.31 5.22 24.34
CA SER A 124 -41.08 3.81 23.96
C SER A 124 -39.68 3.49 23.38
N MET A 125 -38.76 4.44 23.27
CA MET A 125 -37.42 4.08 22.80
C MET A 125 -36.63 3.35 23.91
N ARG A 126 -36.38 2.05 23.71
CA ARG A 126 -35.62 1.21 24.66
C ARG A 126 -34.22 1.82 24.89
N LYS A 127 -33.77 1.83 26.12
CA LYS A 127 -32.45 2.35 26.52
C LYS A 127 -31.27 1.53 25.94
N ARG A 128 -31.53 0.31 25.47
CA ARG A 128 -30.53 -0.64 24.95
C ARG A 128 -31.14 -1.48 23.84
N LEU A 129 -30.36 -1.79 22.82
CA LEU A 129 -30.64 -2.83 21.86
C LEU A 129 -30.40 -4.20 22.49
N SER A 130 -31.18 -5.21 22.08
CA SER A 130 -30.92 -6.60 22.42
C SER A 130 -29.67 -7.12 21.71
N GLU A 131 -29.11 -8.23 22.18
CA GLU A 131 -27.93 -8.85 21.57
C GLU A 131 -28.20 -9.26 20.11
N ASN A 132 -29.39 -9.76 19.80
CA ASN A 132 -29.78 -10.11 18.43
C ASN A 132 -29.89 -8.90 17.51
N GLU A 133 -30.43 -7.77 17.99
CA GLU A 133 -30.51 -6.52 17.24
C GLU A 133 -29.11 -5.95 16.99
N LEU A 134 -28.22 -6.02 17.98
CA LEU A 134 -26.80 -5.61 17.84
C LEU A 134 -26.07 -6.49 16.81
N GLU A 135 -26.29 -7.80 16.85
CA GLU A 135 -25.66 -8.74 15.90
C GLU A 135 -26.18 -8.50 14.48
N SER A 136 -27.50 -8.35 14.29
CA SER A 136 -28.09 -8.06 12.99
C SER A 136 -27.53 -6.77 12.40
N ARG A 137 -27.51 -5.69 13.19
CA ARG A 137 -26.97 -4.40 12.74
C ARG A 137 -25.47 -4.44 12.45
N ALA A 138 -24.71 -5.18 13.26
CA ALA A 138 -23.27 -5.38 13.00
C ALA A 138 -23.03 -6.11 11.67
N LEU A 139 -23.82 -7.15 11.36
CA LEU A 139 -23.72 -7.87 10.08
C LEU A 139 -24.09 -7.00 8.89
N GLU A 140 -25.14 -6.16 9.00
CA GLU A 140 -25.50 -5.18 7.96
C GLU A 140 -24.36 -4.21 7.68
N LEU A 141 -23.73 -3.65 8.71
CA LEU A 141 -22.60 -2.72 8.57
C LEU A 141 -21.36 -3.38 7.95
N LEU A 142 -21.09 -4.64 8.31
CA LEU A 142 -20.01 -5.42 7.71
C LEU A 142 -20.30 -5.70 6.22
N ASP A 143 -21.54 -6.02 5.87
CA ASP A 143 -21.93 -6.20 4.47
C ASP A 143 -21.84 -4.89 3.67
N MET A 144 -22.31 -3.77 4.24
CA MET A 144 -22.13 -2.43 3.67
C MET A 144 -20.66 -2.10 3.42
N ALA A 145 -19.75 -2.50 4.34
CA ALA A 145 -18.31 -2.36 4.16
C ALA A 145 -17.70 -3.41 3.20
N GLY A 146 -18.49 -4.32 2.64
CA GLY A 146 -18.07 -5.36 1.69
C GLY A 146 -17.48 -6.61 2.33
N ILE A 147 -17.90 -6.97 3.55
CA ILE A 147 -17.47 -8.17 4.27
C ILE A 147 -18.62 -9.19 4.29
N ARG A 148 -18.61 -10.17 3.37
CA ARG A 148 -19.69 -11.16 3.22
C ARG A 148 -19.73 -12.19 4.36
N LYS A 149 -18.58 -12.61 4.90
CA LYS A 149 -18.47 -13.59 6.02
C LYS A 149 -18.46 -12.90 7.39
N GLY A 150 -19.36 -11.94 7.60
CA GLY A 150 -19.41 -11.13 8.81
C GLY A 150 -19.48 -11.95 10.11
N LYS A 151 -20.24 -13.06 10.16
CA LYS A 151 -20.36 -13.91 11.34
C LYS A 151 -19.05 -14.56 11.80
N GLU A 152 -18.24 -15.02 10.84
CA GLU A 152 -16.93 -15.61 11.12
C GLU A 152 -15.95 -14.52 11.58
N LEU A 153 -15.94 -13.40 10.85
CA LEU A 153 -15.04 -12.28 11.10
C LEU A 153 -15.31 -11.62 12.46
N MET A 154 -16.57 -11.55 12.91
CA MET A 154 -16.91 -10.99 14.23
C MET A 154 -16.26 -11.72 15.40
N ARG A 155 -15.86 -12.98 15.24
CA ARG A 155 -15.17 -13.79 16.26
C ARG A 155 -13.66 -13.61 16.26
N GLN A 156 -13.09 -13.02 15.21
CA GLN A 156 -11.65 -12.83 15.02
C GLN A 156 -11.16 -11.57 15.73
N TYR A 157 -9.86 -11.55 16.03
CA TYR A 157 -9.15 -10.40 16.54
C TYR A 157 -8.54 -9.59 15.38
N PRO A 158 -8.30 -8.28 15.56
CA PRO A 158 -7.74 -7.44 14.50
C PRO A 158 -6.43 -7.95 13.89
N PHE A 159 -5.56 -8.55 14.68
CA PHE A 159 -4.26 -9.07 14.21
C PHE A 159 -4.39 -10.31 13.30
N GLU A 160 -5.53 -11.02 13.34
CA GLU A 160 -5.81 -12.18 12.47
C GLU A 160 -6.27 -11.76 11.07
N LEU A 161 -6.61 -10.46 10.87
CA LEU A 161 -7.16 -9.94 9.63
C LEU A 161 -6.06 -9.42 8.69
N SER A 162 -6.30 -9.51 7.38
CA SER A 162 -5.51 -8.79 6.38
C SER A 162 -5.70 -7.26 6.49
N GLY A 163 -4.77 -6.48 5.93
CA GLY A 163 -4.86 -5.01 5.92
C GLY A 163 -6.18 -4.49 5.35
N GLY A 164 -6.61 -5.04 4.23
CA GLY A 164 -7.87 -4.65 3.59
C GLY A 164 -9.12 -5.01 4.40
N LEU A 165 -9.12 -6.16 5.10
CA LEU A 165 -10.22 -6.52 6.00
C LEU A 165 -10.26 -5.61 7.23
N ARG A 166 -9.09 -5.26 7.81
CA ARG A 166 -9.01 -4.28 8.92
C ARG A 166 -9.60 -2.94 8.51
N GLN A 167 -9.25 -2.45 7.32
CA GLN A 167 -9.75 -1.17 6.81
C GLN A 167 -11.27 -1.18 6.60
N ARG A 168 -11.81 -2.28 6.06
CA ARG A 168 -13.27 -2.47 5.93
C ARG A 168 -13.97 -2.52 7.30
N VAL A 169 -13.35 -3.13 8.31
CA VAL A 169 -13.87 -3.14 9.69
C VAL A 169 -13.89 -1.72 10.27
N VAL A 170 -12.82 -0.94 10.10
CA VAL A 170 -12.77 0.47 10.55
C VAL A 170 -13.86 1.29 9.85
N LEU A 171 -14.07 1.08 8.55
CA LEU A 171 -15.16 1.71 7.81
C LEU A 171 -16.53 1.31 8.39
N ALA A 172 -16.78 0.02 8.68
CA ALA A 172 -18.02 -0.45 9.29
C ALA A 172 -18.26 0.20 10.68
N ILE A 173 -17.20 0.36 11.49
CA ILE A 173 -17.25 1.04 12.78
C ILE A 173 -17.61 2.53 12.61
N ALA A 174 -17.02 3.21 11.64
CA ALA A 174 -17.35 4.61 11.34
C ALA A 174 -18.80 4.77 10.89
N LEU A 175 -19.31 3.86 10.05
CA LEU A 175 -20.70 3.83 9.59
C LEU A 175 -21.71 3.50 10.71
N ALA A 176 -21.29 2.82 11.79
CA ALA A 176 -22.13 2.54 12.94
C ALA A 176 -22.63 3.80 13.65
N CYS A 177 -21.96 4.93 13.42
CA CYS A 177 -22.38 6.24 13.93
C CYS A 177 -23.42 6.95 13.05
N GLU A 178 -23.87 6.36 11.95
CA GLU A 178 -24.79 6.96 10.96
C GLU A 178 -24.34 8.38 10.58
N PRO A 179 -23.09 8.59 10.10
CA PRO A 179 -22.54 9.91 9.87
C PRO A 179 -23.17 10.57 8.63
N GLU A 180 -23.34 11.88 8.67
CA GLU A 180 -23.63 12.71 7.51
C GLU A 180 -22.34 13.18 6.82
N LEU A 181 -21.23 13.28 7.58
CA LEU A 181 -19.88 13.58 7.11
C LEU A 181 -18.91 12.47 7.50
N LEU A 182 -18.25 11.86 6.54
CA LEU A 182 -17.14 10.94 6.77
C LEU A 182 -15.82 11.66 6.45
N ILE A 183 -14.93 11.73 7.43
CA ILE A 183 -13.57 12.22 7.25
C ILE A 183 -12.67 10.99 7.09
N ALA A 184 -12.02 10.86 5.94
CA ALA A 184 -11.16 9.73 5.61
C ALA A 184 -9.71 10.20 5.43
N ASP A 185 -8.86 9.92 6.44
CA ASP A 185 -7.44 10.26 6.44
C ASP A 185 -6.64 9.07 5.88
N GLU A 186 -6.25 9.17 4.62
CA GLU A 186 -5.50 8.15 3.88
C GLU A 186 -6.11 6.72 3.99
N PRO A 187 -7.38 6.53 3.64
CA PRO A 187 -8.10 5.28 3.94
C PRO A 187 -7.59 4.05 3.17
N THR A 188 -6.65 4.20 2.27
CA THR A 188 -6.13 3.11 1.41
C THR A 188 -4.61 2.96 1.47
N THR A 189 -3.93 3.68 2.37
CA THR A 189 -2.48 3.59 2.55
C THR A 189 -2.06 2.18 2.97
N ALA A 190 -0.94 1.69 2.45
CA ALA A 190 -0.37 0.36 2.68
C ALA A 190 -1.27 -0.82 2.21
N LEU A 191 -2.24 -0.55 1.34
CA LEU A 191 -3.05 -1.59 0.70
C LEU A 191 -2.58 -1.86 -0.72
N ASP A 192 -2.73 -3.09 -1.18
CA ASP A 192 -2.49 -3.41 -2.58
C ASP A 192 -3.54 -2.77 -3.49
N VAL A 193 -3.17 -2.58 -4.76
CA VAL A 193 -3.95 -1.79 -5.73
C VAL A 193 -5.37 -2.33 -5.95
N THR A 194 -5.56 -3.65 -5.88
CA THR A 194 -6.88 -4.28 -6.07
C THR A 194 -7.80 -4.03 -4.89
N VAL A 195 -7.29 -4.19 -3.65
CA VAL A 195 -8.03 -3.90 -2.41
C VAL A 195 -8.30 -2.40 -2.27
N GLN A 196 -7.32 -1.56 -2.60
CA GLN A 196 -7.47 -0.10 -2.63
C GLN A 196 -8.67 0.30 -3.50
N ARG A 197 -8.71 -0.19 -4.73
CA ARG A 197 -9.81 0.07 -5.66
C ARG A 197 -11.17 -0.36 -5.10
N GLN A 198 -11.26 -1.57 -4.54
CA GLN A 198 -12.51 -2.09 -3.96
C GLN A 198 -13.02 -1.22 -2.80
N ILE A 199 -12.12 -0.73 -1.93
CA ILE A 199 -12.49 0.18 -0.82
C ILE A 199 -13.00 1.50 -1.37
N LEU A 200 -12.34 2.08 -2.38
CA LEU A 200 -12.77 3.35 -3.00
C LEU A 200 -14.14 3.23 -3.67
N GLU A 201 -14.40 2.13 -4.40
CA GLU A 201 -15.71 1.86 -4.98
C GLU A 201 -16.80 1.73 -3.93
N ARG A 202 -16.49 1.02 -2.86
CA ARG A 202 -17.43 0.84 -1.76
C ARG A 202 -17.73 2.17 -1.06
N LEU A 203 -16.70 2.97 -0.80
CA LEU A 203 -16.84 4.30 -0.21
C LEU A 203 -17.72 5.22 -1.07
N ARG A 204 -17.51 5.23 -2.40
CA ARG A 204 -18.35 6.00 -3.32
C ARG A 204 -19.80 5.51 -3.31
N ARG A 205 -20.02 4.20 -3.34
CA ARG A 205 -21.39 3.62 -3.29
C ARG A 205 -22.11 4.03 -2.01
N ILE A 206 -21.46 3.87 -0.85
CA ILE A 206 -22.02 4.26 0.46
C ILE A 206 -22.31 5.76 0.51
N SER A 207 -21.40 6.61 0.00
CA SER A 207 -21.61 8.06 -0.06
C SER A 207 -22.89 8.41 -0.82
N VAL A 208 -23.12 7.78 -1.97
CA VAL A 208 -24.34 8.00 -2.78
C VAL A 208 -25.59 7.44 -2.10
N GLU A 209 -25.55 6.18 -1.62
CA GLU A 209 -26.69 5.50 -0.98
C GLU A 209 -27.17 6.22 0.28
N MET A 210 -26.24 6.74 1.08
CA MET A 210 -26.53 7.43 2.35
C MET A 210 -26.62 8.95 2.19
N ASN A 211 -26.42 9.52 1.02
CA ASN A 211 -26.22 10.97 0.78
C ASN A 211 -25.20 11.57 1.74
N MET A 212 -24.13 10.83 2.01
CA MET A 212 -23.08 11.16 2.97
C MET A 212 -21.97 11.94 2.29
N ALA A 213 -21.61 13.10 2.84
CA ALA A 213 -20.44 13.85 2.39
C ALA A 213 -19.15 13.16 2.84
N VAL A 214 -18.10 13.27 2.02
CA VAL A 214 -16.79 12.68 2.34
C VAL A 214 -15.71 13.75 2.21
N LEU A 215 -14.92 13.95 3.27
CA LEU A 215 -13.69 14.73 3.24
C LEU A 215 -12.51 13.75 3.22
N LEU A 216 -11.87 13.62 2.04
CA LEU A 216 -10.86 12.63 1.76
C LEU A 216 -9.47 13.25 1.73
N VAL A 217 -8.54 12.80 2.58
CA VAL A 217 -7.12 13.10 2.44
C VAL A 217 -6.41 11.93 1.78
N SER A 218 -5.58 12.21 0.80
CA SER A 218 -4.65 11.25 0.23
C SER A 218 -3.41 11.97 -0.34
N HIS A 219 -2.26 11.32 -0.23
CA HIS A 219 -1.06 11.69 -0.98
C HIS A 219 -1.05 11.06 -2.38
N ASP A 220 -1.91 10.06 -2.63
CA ASP A 220 -2.10 9.44 -3.94
C ASP A 220 -3.13 10.23 -4.76
N LEU A 221 -2.64 10.94 -5.78
CA LEU A 221 -3.49 11.72 -6.67
C LEU A 221 -4.42 10.86 -7.51
N GLY A 222 -4.11 9.59 -7.74
CA GLY A 222 -5.01 8.63 -8.39
C GLY A 222 -6.26 8.36 -7.55
N VAL A 223 -6.12 8.29 -6.22
CA VAL A 223 -7.23 8.17 -5.27
C VAL A 223 -8.14 9.41 -5.34
N ILE A 224 -7.54 10.60 -5.29
CA ILE A 224 -8.28 11.87 -5.39
C ILE A 224 -8.99 11.97 -6.74
N ALA A 225 -8.29 11.72 -7.86
CA ALA A 225 -8.87 11.74 -9.21
C ALA A 225 -10.05 10.77 -9.39
N THR A 226 -10.02 9.66 -8.66
CA THR A 226 -11.02 8.59 -8.73
C THR A 226 -12.32 8.96 -8.03
N LEU A 227 -12.23 9.57 -6.84
CA LEU A 227 -13.38 9.80 -5.97
C LEU A 227 -13.84 11.25 -5.91
N ALA A 228 -12.92 12.21 -5.87
CA ALA A 228 -13.26 13.58 -5.54
C ALA A 228 -14.09 14.27 -6.63
N ASP A 229 -15.06 15.06 -6.20
CA ASP A 229 -15.81 15.99 -7.05
C ASP A 229 -15.10 17.34 -7.11
N ARG A 230 -14.56 17.79 -5.97
CA ARG A 230 -13.77 19.01 -5.79
C ARG A 230 -12.48 18.70 -5.03
N VAL A 231 -11.41 19.44 -5.35
CA VAL A 231 -10.07 19.22 -4.78
C VAL A 231 -9.55 20.51 -4.16
N LEU A 232 -8.97 20.38 -2.98
CA LEU A 232 -8.21 21.41 -2.28
C LEU A 232 -6.73 20.99 -2.33
N VAL A 233 -5.86 21.82 -2.88
CA VAL A 233 -4.42 21.56 -2.91
C VAL A 233 -3.76 22.33 -1.78
N MET A 234 -3.10 21.62 -0.86
CA MET A 234 -2.42 22.19 0.31
C MET A 234 -0.90 22.18 0.15
N LYS A 235 -0.27 23.29 0.49
CA LYS A 235 1.17 23.45 0.62
C LYS A 235 1.50 24.29 1.85
N ASP A 236 2.50 23.88 2.65
CA ASP A 236 3.03 24.62 3.80
C ASP A 236 1.94 25.17 4.74
N GLY A 237 0.91 24.37 5.02
CA GLY A 237 -0.20 24.72 5.89
C GLY A 237 -1.29 25.61 5.28
N GLN A 238 -1.24 25.88 3.98
CA GLN A 238 -2.21 26.75 3.29
C GLN A 238 -2.87 26.02 2.12
N ILE A 239 -4.11 26.43 1.77
CA ILE A 239 -4.73 26.04 0.51
C ILE A 239 -4.20 26.97 -0.58
N VAL A 240 -3.49 26.39 -1.57
CA VAL A 240 -2.88 27.13 -2.68
C VAL A 240 -3.72 27.12 -3.94
N GLU A 241 -4.60 26.11 -4.10
CA GLU A 241 -5.50 26.00 -5.24
C GLU A 241 -6.76 25.22 -4.85
N THR A 242 -7.89 25.60 -5.43
CA THR A 242 -9.18 24.94 -5.23
C THR A 242 -9.96 24.92 -6.54
N GLY A 243 -10.59 23.78 -6.87
CA GLY A 243 -11.36 23.67 -8.09
C GLY A 243 -12.08 22.33 -8.20
N SER A 244 -12.86 22.14 -9.27
CA SER A 244 -13.38 20.83 -9.60
C SER A 244 -12.22 19.85 -9.86
N ALA A 245 -12.44 18.54 -9.65
CA ALA A 245 -11.41 17.56 -9.99
C ALA A 245 -10.97 17.69 -11.46
N GLY A 246 -11.88 18.07 -12.37
CA GLY A 246 -11.53 18.34 -13.77
C GLY A 246 -10.53 19.49 -13.93
N ASP A 247 -10.79 20.63 -13.28
CA ASP A 247 -9.94 21.82 -13.40
C ASP A 247 -8.54 21.55 -12.82
N ILE A 248 -8.46 21.01 -11.60
CA ILE A 248 -7.18 20.74 -10.94
C ILE A 248 -6.31 19.74 -11.74
N PHE A 249 -6.91 18.69 -12.31
CA PHE A 249 -6.13 17.65 -13.01
C PHE A 249 -5.81 17.97 -14.48
N TYR A 250 -6.64 18.75 -15.18
CA TYR A 250 -6.43 19.05 -16.61
C TYR A 250 -5.97 20.47 -16.90
N ALA A 251 -6.29 21.43 -16.03
CA ALA A 251 -5.97 22.85 -16.21
C ALA A 251 -5.47 23.49 -14.90
N PRO A 252 -4.44 22.92 -14.22
CA PRO A 252 -3.93 23.47 -12.97
C PRO A 252 -3.39 24.89 -13.17
N GLU A 253 -3.72 25.78 -12.26
CA GLU A 253 -3.29 27.19 -12.33
C GLU A 253 -1.93 27.39 -11.68
N THR A 254 -1.71 26.88 -10.46
CA THR A 254 -0.48 27.10 -9.70
C THR A 254 0.66 26.20 -10.18
N GLU A 255 1.89 26.71 -10.12
CA GLU A 255 3.07 25.93 -10.50
C GLU A 255 3.28 24.73 -9.56
N TYR A 256 2.94 24.88 -8.28
CA TYR A 256 3.00 23.77 -7.33
C TYR A 256 2.08 22.59 -7.73
N THR A 257 0.82 22.88 -8.10
CA THR A 257 -0.11 21.84 -8.57
C THR A 257 0.41 21.16 -9.85
N LYS A 258 1.00 21.94 -10.77
CA LYS A 258 1.61 21.39 -11.98
C LYS A 258 2.78 20.45 -11.65
N GLU A 259 3.63 20.84 -10.71
CA GLU A 259 4.77 20.02 -10.27
C GLU A 259 4.29 18.73 -9.58
N LEU A 260 3.29 18.84 -8.69
CA LEU A 260 2.68 17.71 -8.00
C LEU A 260 2.09 16.70 -9.00
N LEU A 261 1.37 17.19 -10.01
CA LEU A 261 0.80 16.34 -11.08
C LEU A 261 1.87 15.73 -11.99
N ARG A 262 2.94 16.48 -12.34
CA ARG A 262 4.07 15.94 -13.12
C ARG A 262 4.76 14.80 -12.37
N SER A 263 4.95 14.95 -11.08
CA SER A 263 5.56 13.93 -10.22
C SER A 263 4.70 12.66 -10.18
N ALA A 264 3.38 12.80 -10.08
CA ALA A 264 2.44 11.68 -10.08
C ALA A 264 2.26 11.03 -11.46
N ALA A 265 2.27 11.82 -12.53
CA ALA A 265 2.08 11.31 -13.90
C ALA A 265 3.23 10.40 -14.38
N GLY A 266 4.36 10.38 -13.68
CA GLY A 266 5.44 9.41 -13.91
C GLY A 266 5.98 9.35 -15.33
N LYS A 267 5.96 10.47 -16.09
CA LYS A 267 6.47 10.55 -17.48
C LYS A 267 8.01 10.43 -17.58
N SER A 268 8.63 9.71 -16.65
CA SER A 268 10.04 9.35 -16.78
C SER A 268 10.18 8.18 -17.75
N ALA A 269 11.05 8.33 -18.73
CA ALA A 269 11.27 7.34 -19.78
C ALA A 269 11.43 5.91 -19.21
N LEU A 270 10.79 4.95 -19.86
CA LEU A 270 11.04 3.52 -19.64
C LEU A 270 12.54 3.26 -19.67
N VAL A 271 13.06 2.60 -18.65
CA VAL A 271 14.47 2.20 -18.61
C VAL A 271 14.67 1.08 -19.60
N GLY A 272 14.99 1.45 -20.84
CA GLY A 272 15.56 0.52 -21.82
C GLY A 272 17.06 0.52 -21.66
N LYS A 273 17.64 -0.33 -20.83
CA LYS A 273 19.08 -0.49 -20.78
C LYS A 273 19.49 -1.93 -21.05
N MET A 274 20.59 -2.06 -21.77
CA MET A 274 21.28 -3.32 -22.04
C MET A 274 21.46 -4.07 -20.73
N VAL A 275 20.80 -5.20 -20.65
CA VAL A 275 21.04 -6.21 -19.63
C VAL A 275 22.26 -6.98 -20.10
N SER A 276 23.24 -7.15 -19.24
CA SER A 276 24.36 -8.08 -19.49
C SER A 276 23.80 -9.50 -19.66
N ASP A 277 24.43 -10.31 -20.48
CA ASP A 277 24.06 -11.73 -20.60
C ASP A 277 24.59 -12.59 -19.43
N ARG A 278 25.30 -11.98 -18.48
CA ARG A 278 25.87 -12.68 -17.33
C ARG A 278 24.84 -12.78 -16.19
N GLU A 279 24.57 -14.00 -15.78
CA GLU A 279 23.65 -14.27 -14.66
C GLU A 279 24.30 -13.90 -13.31
N THR A 280 23.68 -13.00 -12.55
CA THR A 280 24.03 -12.73 -11.14
C THR A 280 23.37 -13.71 -10.20
N LEU A 281 22.07 -13.97 -10.38
CA LEU A 281 21.29 -14.89 -9.56
C LEU A 281 20.43 -15.79 -10.43
N LYS A 282 20.43 -17.08 -10.14
CA LYS A 282 19.51 -18.08 -10.69
C LYS A 282 18.77 -18.78 -9.58
N ILE A 283 17.46 -18.78 -9.66
CA ILE A 283 16.53 -19.47 -8.78
C ILE A 283 15.88 -20.60 -9.58
N GLU A 284 15.89 -21.82 -9.05
CA GLU A 284 15.35 -23.00 -9.71
C GLU A 284 14.34 -23.70 -8.83
N LYS A 285 13.07 -23.70 -9.26
CA LYS A 285 11.95 -24.46 -8.69
C LYS A 285 11.81 -24.31 -7.16
N ILE A 286 12.00 -23.10 -6.64
CA ILE A 286 11.90 -22.84 -5.20
C ILE A 286 10.46 -23.04 -4.73
N THR A 287 10.32 -23.78 -3.64
CA THR A 287 9.03 -23.99 -2.96
C THR A 287 9.20 -23.74 -1.46
N LYS A 288 8.19 -23.09 -0.85
CA LYS A 288 8.12 -22.85 0.60
C LYS A 288 6.71 -22.95 1.11
N ASN A 289 6.49 -23.83 2.08
CA ASN A 289 5.23 -24.05 2.77
C ASN A 289 5.34 -23.61 4.22
N PHE A 290 4.32 -22.95 4.73
CA PHE A 290 4.17 -22.67 6.15
C PHE A 290 3.01 -23.50 6.71
N ARG A 291 3.20 -24.05 7.91
CA ARG A 291 2.15 -24.74 8.65
C ARG A 291 1.53 -23.73 9.62
N ILE A 292 0.29 -23.36 9.36
CA ILE A 292 -0.50 -22.45 10.20
C ILE A 292 -1.43 -23.32 11.05
N ALA A 293 -1.46 -23.10 12.37
CA ALA A 293 -2.43 -23.75 13.24
C ALA A 293 -3.84 -23.23 12.89
N ASP A 294 -4.74 -24.14 12.55
CA ASP A 294 -6.15 -23.87 12.24
C ASP A 294 -7.00 -24.58 13.30
N GLY A 295 -7.19 -23.91 14.44
CA GLY A 295 -7.80 -24.49 15.62
C GLY A 295 -6.86 -25.43 16.41
N MET A 296 -7.44 -26.14 17.43
CA MET A 296 -6.66 -26.94 18.40
C MET A 296 -6.06 -28.22 17.80
N PHE A 297 -6.57 -28.72 16.65
CA PHE A 297 -6.16 -30.02 16.07
C PHE A 297 -5.88 -30.00 14.58
N HIS A 298 -6.11 -28.90 13.87
CA HIS A 298 -5.88 -28.83 12.42
C HIS A 298 -4.71 -27.91 12.08
N LYS A 299 -3.85 -28.37 11.17
CA LYS A 299 -2.77 -27.57 10.57
C LYS A 299 -3.12 -27.34 9.11
N LYS A 300 -3.31 -26.08 8.75
CA LYS A 300 -3.47 -25.68 7.35
C LYS A 300 -2.10 -25.39 6.77
N GLU A 301 -1.76 -26.03 5.65
CA GLU A 301 -0.56 -25.69 4.91
C GLU A 301 -0.83 -24.49 3.99
N ASN A 302 -0.03 -23.46 4.13
CA ASN A 302 -0.01 -22.29 3.26
C ASN A 302 1.21 -22.35 2.35
N ASN A 303 0.99 -22.47 1.05
CA ASN A 303 2.00 -22.53 0.02
C ASN A 303 2.44 -21.09 -0.34
N ALA A 304 3.39 -20.55 0.42
CA ALA A 304 3.82 -19.17 0.26
C ALA A 304 4.66 -18.93 -1.00
N VAL A 305 5.47 -19.93 -1.40
CA VAL A 305 6.20 -19.92 -2.67
C VAL A 305 6.07 -21.31 -3.30
N ASN A 306 5.70 -21.36 -4.57
CA ASN A 306 5.37 -22.62 -5.25
C ASN A 306 6.03 -22.70 -6.62
N ASN A 307 7.07 -23.53 -6.71
CA ASN A 307 7.78 -23.84 -7.95
C ASN A 307 8.26 -22.60 -8.74
N VAL A 308 8.83 -21.62 -8.03
CA VAL A 308 9.29 -20.36 -8.61
C VAL A 308 10.69 -20.53 -9.20
N SER A 309 10.86 -20.16 -10.47
CA SER A 309 12.15 -20.07 -11.15
C SER A 309 12.36 -18.65 -11.69
N LEU A 310 13.57 -18.11 -11.55
CA LEU A 310 13.90 -16.73 -11.91
C LEU A 310 15.39 -16.60 -12.21
N ARG A 311 15.74 -15.71 -13.15
CA ARG A 311 17.13 -15.29 -13.43
C ARG A 311 17.21 -13.77 -13.33
N ILE A 312 18.26 -13.29 -12.68
CA ILE A 312 18.61 -11.86 -12.62
C ILE A 312 20.00 -11.71 -13.22
N TYR A 313 20.14 -10.76 -14.13
CA TYR A 313 21.39 -10.48 -14.84
C TYR A 313 22.16 -9.32 -14.22
N GLU A 314 23.46 -9.19 -14.54
CA GLU A 314 24.31 -8.11 -14.01
C GLU A 314 23.77 -6.72 -14.41
N GLY A 315 23.63 -5.85 -13.42
CA GLY A 315 23.10 -4.48 -13.60
C GLY A 315 21.60 -4.45 -13.94
N GLU A 316 20.90 -5.59 -13.92
CA GLU A 316 19.46 -5.65 -14.17
C GLU A 316 18.66 -5.20 -12.93
N THR A 317 17.54 -4.54 -13.17
CA THR A 317 16.45 -4.45 -12.19
C THR A 317 15.33 -5.39 -12.61
N PHE A 318 15.15 -6.48 -11.86
CA PHE A 318 13.99 -7.36 -12.00
C PHE A 318 12.88 -6.92 -11.04
N GLY A 319 11.71 -6.54 -11.59
CA GLY A 319 10.54 -6.16 -10.81
C GLY A 319 9.70 -7.36 -10.40
N LEU A 320 9.28 -7.41 -9.14
CA LEU A 320 8.38 -8.44 -8.63
C LEU A 320 7.11 -7.78 -8.09
N VAL A 321 5.97 -8.07 -8.72
CA VAL A 321 4.67 -7.48 -8.40
C VAL A 321 3.63 -8.56 -8.09
N GLY A 322 2.56 -8.16 -7.41
CA GLY A 322 1.41 -9.00 -7.06
C GLY A 322 0.73 -8.51 -5.79
N GLU A 323 -0.42 -9.07 -5.47
CA GLU A 323 -1.19 -8.75 -4.26
C GLU A 323 -0.42 -9.04 -2.97
N SER A 324 -0.83 -8.40 -1.87
CA SER A 324 -0.28 -8.67 -0.54
C SER A 324 -0.49 -10.16 -0.17
N GLY A 325 0.54 -10.77 0.43
CA GLY A 325 0.49 -12.19 0.80
C GLY A 325 0.72 -13.18 -0.36
N CYS A 326 0.96 -12.77 -1.61
CA CYS A 326 1.24 -13.69 -2.71
C CYS A 326 2.63 -14.35 -2.68
N GLY A 327 3.49 -14.02 -1.69
CA GLY A 327 4.78 -14.66 -1.46
C GLY A 327 6.03 -13.85 -1.81
N LYS A 328 5.93 -12.59 -2.24
CA LYS A 328 7.06 -11.73 -2.65
C LYS A 328 8.15 -11.60 -1.57
N THR A 329 7.76 -11.15 -0.37
CA THR A 329 8.67 -11.02 0.78
C THR A 329 9.26 -12.37 1.21
N THR A 330 8.48 -13.46 1.08
CA THR A 330 8.99 -14.81 1.36
C THR A 330 10.09 -15.20 0.38
N LEU A 331 9.92 -14.93 -0.92
CA LEU A 331 10.94 -15.14 -1.94
C LEU A 331 12.18 -14.27 -1.68
N ALA A 332 12.00 -12.99 -1.32
CA ALA A 332 13.09 -12.09 -0.94
C ALA A 332 13.92 -12.64 0.22
N ARG A 333 13.27 -13.14 1.28
CA ARG A 333 13.95 -13.76 2.44
C ARG A 333 14.67 -15.06 2.09
N ILE A 334 14.17 -15.81 1.12
CA ILE A 334 14.87 -17.02 0.61
C ILE A 334 16.12 -16.60 -0.18
N VAL A 335 16.01 -15.63 -1.06
CA VAL A 335 17.15 -15.09 -1.85
C VAL A 335 18.26 -14.59 -0.92
N THR A 336 17.91 -13.83 0.10
CA THR A 336 18.86 -13.31 1.07
C THR A 336 19.36 -14.35 2.08
N GLY A 337 18.75 -15.55 2.08
CA GLY A 337 19.12 -16.67 2.96
C GLY A 337 18.58 -16.58 4.39
N LEU A 338 17.74 -15.59 4.68
CA LEU A 338 17.05 -15.43 5.97
C LEU A 338 16.03 -16.56 6.20
N LEU A 339 15.55 -17.18 5.11
CA LEU A 339 14.59 -18.28 5.13
C LEU A 339 15.07 -19.41 4.25
N GLU A 340 14.93 -20.66 4.73
CA GLU A 340 15.24 -21.84 3.93
C GLU A 340 14.06 -22.22 3.03
N PRO A 341 14.32 -22.55 1.74
CA PRO A 341 13.31 -23.19 0.90
C PRO A 341 13.12 -24.65 1.34
N ASP A 342 11.91 -25.20 1.11
CA ASP A 342 11.64 -26.62 1.35
C ASP A 342 12.16 -27.48 0.19
N SER A 343 12.19 -26.93 -1.04
CA SER A 343 12.80 -27.55 -2.23
C SER A 343 13.28 -26.49 -3.21
N GLY A 344 14.07 -26.93 -4.20
CA GLY A 344 14.69 -26.08 -5.21
C GLY A 344 16.12 -25.65 -4.84
N ALA A 345 16.74 -24.84 -5.70
CA ALA A 345 18.12 -24.40 -5.54
C ALA A 345 18.30 -22.93 -5.91
N LEU A 346 19.28 -22.28 -5.29
CA LEU A 346 19.77 -20.94 -5.66
C LEU A 346 21.23 -21.07 -6.11
N HIS A 347 21.57 -20.34 -7.16
CA HIS A 347 22.93 -20.19 -7.67
C HIS A 347 23.27 -18.71 -7.79
N TYR A 348 24.43 -18.33 -7.28
CA TYR A 348 24.99 -17.01 -7.44
C TYR A 348 26.21 -17.10 -8.36
N LYS A 349 26.15 -16.41 -9.53
CA LYS A 349 27.18 -16.50 -10.59
C LYS A 349 27.55 -17.95 -10.93
N GLY A 350 26.54 -18.81 -11.05
CA GLY A 350 26.71 -20.24 -11.38
C GLY A 350 27.15 -21.13 -10.22
N VAL A 351 27.48 -20.58 -9.05
CA VAL A 351 27.90 -21.36 -7.86
C VAL A 351 26.69 -21.57 -6.93
N PRO A 352 26.50 -22.77 -6.35
CA PRO A 352 25.45 -23.02 -5.38
C PRO A 352 25.48 -22.02 -4.23
N PHE A 353 24.32 -21.46 -3.90
CA PHE A 353 24.17 -20.40 -2.90
C PHE A 353 23.25 -20.87 -1.76
N PRO A 354 23.81 -21.50 -0.72
CA PRO A 354 23.03 -22.10 0.37
C PRO A 354 22.37 -21.04 1.24
N SER A 355 21.43 -21.45 2.09
CA SER A 355 20.87 -20.59 3.15
C SER A 355 21.91 -20.34 4.25
N LEU A 356 21.68 -19.33 5.11
CA LEU A 356 22.56 -19.05 6.26
C LEU A 356 22.72 -20.25 7.18
N LYS A 357 21.65 -21.03 7.41
CA LYS A 357 21.70 -22.25 8.24
C LYS A 357 22.49 -23.40 7.60
N LYS A 358 22.55 -23.43 6.26
CA LYS A 358 23.29 -24.46 5.51
C LYS A 358 24.73 -24.07 5.16
N GLY A 359 25.27 -23.04 5.82
CA GLY A 359 26.69 -22.70 5.73
C GLY A 359 27.05 -21.64 4.68
N ARG A 360 26.14 -20.70 4.38
CA ARG A 360 26.47 -19.49 3.60
C ARG A 360 27.60 -18.74 4.29
N THR A 361 28.67 -18.46 3.56
CA THR A 361 29.82 -17.74 4.10
C THR A 361 29.52 -16.25 4.31
N LYS A 362 30.33 -15.57 5.14
CA LYS A 362 30.22 -14.11 5.33
C LYS A 362 30.42 -13.36 4.01
N GLU A 363 31.35 -13.81 3.17
CA GLU A 363 31.59 -13.22 1.86
C GLU A 363 30.38 -13.38 0.94
N GLN A 364 29.78 -14.57 0.89
CA GLN A 364 28.54 -14.77 0.14
C GLN A 364 27.39 -13.91 0.65
N THR A 365 27.27 -13.74 1.98
CA THR A 365 26.25 -12.86 2.58
C THR A 365 26.49 -11.40 2.22
N ARG A 366 27.75 -10.96 2.15
CA ARG A 366 28.12 -9.61 1.71
C ARG A 366 27.59 -9.28 0.32
N LYS A 367 27.64 -10.25 -0.61
CA LYS A 367 27.29 -10.05 -2.02
C LYS A 367 25.79 -9.81 -2.28
N ILE A 368 24.92 -10.31 -1.40
CA ILE A 368 23.46 -10.12 -1.51
C ILE A 368 22.94 -9.48 -0.22
N GLN A 369 22.47 -8.27 -0.31
CA GLN A 369 21.93 -7.50 0.82
C GLN A 369 20.45 -7.19 0.62
N MET A 370 19.75 -6.82 1.71
CA MET A 370 18.32 -6.53 1.70
C MET A 370 18.01 -5.18 2.37
N VAL A 371 17.15 -4.41 1.73
CA VAL A 371 16.44 -3.30 2.34
C VAL A 371 15.04 -3.79 2.70
N PHE A 372 14.68 -3.72 3.98
CA PHE A 372 13.42 -4.22 4.51
C PHE A 372 12.29 -3.21 4.31
N GLN A 373 11.05 -3.72 4.24
CA GLN A 373 9.83 -2.93 4.09
C GLN A 373 9.65 -1.88 5.20
N ASP A 374 9.89 -2.25 6.46
CA ASP A 374 9.86 -1.32 7.58
C ASP A 374 11.27 -0.84 7.94
N CYS A 375 11.62 0.33 7.42
CA CYS A 375 12.90 0.95 7.72
C CYS A 375 13.03 1.36 9.19
N SER A 376 11.93 1.75 9.84
CA SER A 376 11.95 2.18 11.25
C SER A 376 12.22 1.02 12.19
N ALA A 377 11.60 -0.13 11.97
CA ALA A 377 11.87 -1.35 12.75
C ALA A 377 13.25 -1.95 12.44
N SER A 378 13.84 -1.63 11.28
CA SER A 378 15.15 -2.17 10.87
C SER A 378 16.34 -1.40 11.43
N LEU A 379 16.16 -0.18 11.95
CA LEU A 379 17.20 0.65 12.53
C LEU A 379 17.10 0.64 14.07
N ASP A 380 18.19 0.31 14.79
CA ASP A 380 18.17 0.36 16.26
C ASP A 380 18.07 1.83 16.71
N PRO A 381 16.98 2.25 17.40
CA PRO A 381 16.79 3.64 17.80
C PRO A 381 17.77 4.12 18.87
N ARG A 382 18.53 3.20 19.49
CA ARG A 382 19.53 3.51 20.55
C ARG A 382 20.92 3.75 19.99
N CYS A 383 21.14 3.44 18.70
CA CYS A 383 22.42 3.63 18.01
C CYS A 383 22.37 4.90 17.16
N THR A 384 23.49 5.59 17.05
CA THR A 384 23.67 6.69 16.09
C THR A 384 23.71 6.13 14.66
N VAL A 385 23.46 6.98 13.67
CA VAL A 385 23.59 6.59 12.26
C VAL A 385 24.99 6.08 11.96
N ARG A 386 26.02 6.68 12.54
CA ARG A 386 27.43 6.23 12.42
C ARG A 386 27.58 4.79 12.91
N GLU A 387 27.06 4.46 14.07
CA GLU A 387 27.12 3.09 14.63
C GLU A 387 26.37 2.09 13.76
N ILE A 388 25.19 2.47 13.26
CA ILE A 388 24.37 1.63 12.36
C ILE A 388 25.11 1.34 11.04
N LEU A 389 25.78 2.33 10.45
CA LEU A 389 26.53 2.15 9.20
C LEU A 389 27.90 1.46 9.43
N LYS A 390 28.46 1.54 10.62
CA LYS A 390 29.70 0.86 11.03
C LYS A 390 29.50 -0.64 11.23
N GLU A 391 28.30 -1.07 11.61
CA GLU A 391 28.00 -2.46 11.92
C GLU A 391 28.29 -3.42 10.74
N PRO A 392 27.82 -3.18 9.51
CA PRO A 392 28.11 -4.04 8.35
C PRO A 392 29.61 -4.12 8.04
N LEU A 393 30.35 -3.02 8.16
CA LEU A 393 31.81 -2.99 7.95
C LEU A 393 32.54 -3.89 8.95
N ARG A 394 32.16 -3.82 10.24
CA ARG A 394 32.70 -4.65 11.31
C ARG A 394 32.41 -6.12 11.11
N ILE A 395 31.19 -6.47 10.68
CA ILE A 395 30.77 -7.87 10.46
C ILE A 395 31.55 -8.49 9.30
N HIS A 396 31.69 -7.76 8.20
CA HIS A 396 32.28 -8.25 6.96
C HIS A 396 33.79 -8.01 6.87
N LYS A 397 34.36 -7.20 7.74
CA LYS A 397 35.81 -6.84 7.77
C LYS A 397 36.32 -6.37 6.41
N THR A 398 35.59 -5.46 5.78
CA THR A 398 35.81 -5.08 4.38
C THR A 398 36.97 -4.13 4.19
N GLU A 399 37.41 -3.39 5.22
CA GLU A 399 38.40 -2.33 5.14
C GLU A 399 39.11 -2.12 6.48
N ASP A 400 40.16 -1.29 6.46
CA ASP A 400 40.82 -0.84 7.68
C ASP A 400 39.85 -0.01 8.53
N PRO A 401 39.71 -0.30 9.83
CA PRO A 401 38.90 0.49 10.75
C PRO A 401 39.17 1.99 10.74
N GLY A 402 40.36 2.42 10.35
CA GLY A 402 40.75 3.83 10.20
C GLY A 402 40.01 4.57 9.07
N GLU A 403 39.56 3.86 8.05
CA GLU A 403 38.88 4.44 6.88
C GLU A 403 37.34 4.44 7.00
N TRP A 404 36.79 3.79 8.02
CA TRP A 404 35.34 3.62 8.15
C TRP A 404 34.56 4.94 8.27
N ASP A 405 35.08 5.91 9.01
CA ASP A 405 34.37 7.17 9.25
C ASP A 405 34.25 7.99 7.97
N GLU A 406 35.32 8.05 7.16
CA GLU A 406 35.28 8.71 5.83
C GLU A 406 34.29 8.01 4.89
N LYS A 407 34.34 6.68 4.81
CA LYS A 407 33.41 5.89 4.00
C LYS A 407 31.95 6.09 4.41
N ILE A 408 31.66 6.18 5.72
CA ILE A 408 30.33 6.45 6.24
C ILE A 408 29.84 7.84 5.82
N GLU A 409 30.69 8.86 5.96
CA GLU A 409 30.35 10.22 5.57
C GLU A 409 30.08 10.35 4.07
N ASP A 410 30.91 9.71 3.25
CA ASP A 410 30.72 9.67 1.80
C ASP A 410 29.45 8.90 1.41
N MET A 411 29.15 7.79 2.07
CA MET A 411 27.92 7.05 1.84
C MET A 411 26.69 7.90 2.19
N LEU A 412 26.72 8.68 3.27
CA LEU A 412 25.63 9.59 3.62
C LEU A 412 25.40 10.64 2.53
N VAL A 413 26.46 11.21 2.00
CA VAL A 413 26.36 12.16 0.86
C VAL A 413 25.79 11.47 -0.38
N HIS A 414 26.22 10.25 -0.70
CA HIS A 414 25.70 9.46 -1.83
C HIS A 414 24.19 9.19 -1.74
N VAL A 415 23.67 8.97 -0.52
CA VAL A 415 22.22 8.81 -0.34
C VAL A 415 21.48 10.14 -0.13
N GLY A 416 22.16 11.29 -0.30
CA GLY A 416 21.58 12.63 -0.23
C GLY A 416 21.30 13.12 1.21
N LEU A 417 22.14 12.69 2.17
CA LEU A 417 22.19 13.17 3.55
C LEU A 417 23.47 13.99 3.77
N GLN A 418 23.57 14.66 4.92
CA GLN A 418 24.74 15.46 5.27
C GLN A 418 25.72 14.65 6.14
N LYS A 419 27.02 14.91 6.03
CA LYS A 419 28.06 14.26 6.86
C LYS A 419 27.76 14.38 8.37
N LYS A 420 27.30 15.55 8.82
CA LYS A 420 26.91 15.81 10.23
C LYS A 420 25.73 14.95 10.73
N ASP A 421 24.99 14.32 9.82
CA ASP A 421 23.87 13.46 10.18
C ASP A 421 24.32 12.11 10.75
N ALA A 422 25.62 11.78 10.60
CA ALA A 422 26.21 10.55 11.15
C ALA A 422 26.04 10.42 12.68
N ASP A 423 26.10 11.52 13.41
CA ASP A 423 26.07 11.52 14.88
C ASP A 423 24.67 11.68 15.47
N LYS A 424 23.63 11.74 14.63
CA LYS A 424 22.23 11.79 15.04
C LYS A 424 21.63 10.39 15.20
N TYR A 425 20.56 10.31 15.99
CA TYR A 425 19.78 9.08 16.18
C TYR A 425 18.64 8.97 15.14
N PRO A 426 18.18 7.74 14.80
CA PRO A 426 17.12 7.52 13.80
C PRO A 426 15.83 8.30 14.03
N TYR A 427 15.43 8.55 15.27
CA TYR A 427 14.22 9.30 15.60
C TYR A 427 14.28 10.78 15.20
N ALA A 428 15.47 11.35 14.97
CA ALA A 428 15.66 12.73 14.53
C ALA A 428 15.40 12.93 13.02
N PHE A 429 15.12 11.84 12.29
CA PHE A 429 14.97 11.85 10.84
C PHE A 429 13.50 11.63 10.39
N SER A 430 13.14 12.22 9.25
CA SER A 430 11.87 11.90 8.57
C SER A 430 11.84 10.46 8.04
N GLY A 431 10.67 9.93 7.68
CA GLY A 431 10.52 8.61 7.08
C GLY A 431 11.41 8.38 5.86
N GLY A 432 11.44 9.34 4.93
CA GLY A 432 12.29 9.27 3.75
C GLY A 432 13.78 9.32 4.06
N GLN A 433 14.20 10.09 5.07
CA GLN A 433 15.59 10.10 5.53
C GLN A 433 15.99 8.78 6.20
N ARG A 434 15.12 8.19 7.03
CA ARG A 434 15.34 6.84 7.60
C ARG A 434 15.47 5.79 6.52
N GLN A 435 14.65 5.88 5.46
CA GLN A 435 14.77 4.99 4.30
C GLN A 435 16.13 5.11 3.61
N ARG A 436 16.64 6.34 3.41
CA ARG A 436 17.98 6.58 2.86
C ARG A 436 19.09 5.98 3.74
N ILE A 437 18.97 6.06 5.07
CA ILE A 437 19.89 5.42 6.03
C ILE A 437 19.83 3.90 5.91
N SER A 438 18.64 3.31 5.79
CA SER A 438 18.47 1.86 5.59
C SER A 438 19.11 1.37 4.28
N ILE A 439 18.96 2.14 3.19
CA ILE A 439 19.61 1.88 1.91
C ILE A 439 21.13 2.02 2.04
N ALA A 440 21.62 3.08 2.70
CA ALA A 440 23.05 3.27 2.97
C ALA A 440 23.64 2.07 3.72
N ARG A 441 22.98 1.60 4.79
CA ARG A 441 23.42 0.42 5.55
C ARG A 441 23.55 -0.83 4.67
N ALA A 442 22.60 -1.07 3.79
CA ALA A 442 22.63 -2.21 2.88
C ALA A 442 23.73 -2.09 1.80
N LEU A 443 24.15 -0.86 1.46
CA LEU A 443 25.21 -0.58 0.49
C LEU A 443 26.63 -0.59 1.08
N MET A 444 26.76 -0.43 2.40
CA MET A 444 28.10 -0.40 3.06
C MET A 444 28.97 -1.63 2.75
N PRO A 445 28.42 -2.87 2.68
CA PRO A 445 29.22 -4.04 2.33
C PRO A 445 29.57 -4.15 0.85
N GLU A 446 29.14 -3.22 -0.02
CA GLU A 446 29.30 -3.25 -1.48
C GLU A 446 28.68 -4.51 -2.12
N PRO A 447 27.37 -4.67 -2.03
CA PRO A 447 26.67 -5.80 -2.60
C PRO A 447 26.67 -5.76 -4.13
N GLU A 448 26.57 -6.94 -4.76
CA GLU A 448 26.37 -7.07 -6.20
C GLU A 448 24.89 -7.27 -6.56
N LEU A 449 24.09 -7.74 -5.61
CA LEU A 449 22.64 -7.82 -5.70
C LEU A 449 22.00 -7.18 -4.46
N LEU A 450 21.11 -6.24 -4.68
CA LEU A 450 20.32 -5.63 -3.61
C LEU A 450 18.84 -6.03 -3.77
N VAL A 451 18.30 -6.67 -2.74
CA VAL A 451 16.88 -6.99 -2.64
C VAL A 451 16.18 -5.82 -1.97
N LEU A 452 15.27 -5.19 -2.68
CA LEU A 452 14.52 -4.00 -2.24
C LEU A 452 13.07 -4.42 -1.99
N ASP A 453 12.70 -4.67 -0.74
CA ASP A 453 11.34 -5.08 -0.37
C ASP A 453 10.51 -3.86 0.01
N GLU A 454 9.68 -3.40 -0.92
CA GLU A 454 8.82 -2.21 -0.82
C GLU A 454 9.55 -0.93 -0.34
N PRO A 455 10.66 -0.54 -0.98
CA PRO A 455 11.56 0.49 -0.47
C PRO A 455 10.97 1.90 -0.45
N VAL A 456 9.77 2.12 -1.00
CA VAL A 456 9.14 3.45 -1.11
C VAL A 456 7.65 3.45 -0.77
N SER A 457 7.09 2.34 -0.26
CA SER A 457 5.63 2.16 -0.09
C SER A 457 4.98 3.12 0.93
N ALA A 458 5.73 3.59 1.93
CA ALA A 458 5.23 4.46 3.00
C ALA A 458 5.62 5.94 2.82
N LEU A 459 6.07 6.31 1.61
CA LEU A 459 6.59 7.65 1.33
C LEU A 459 5.69 8.42 0.37
N ASP A 460 5.67 9.73 0.51
CA ASP A 460 5.00 10.61 -0.45
C ASP A 460 5.65 10.58 -1.84
N VAL A 461 4.88 10.96 -2.86
CA VAL A 461 5.26 10.83 -4.28
C VAL A 461 6.56 11.57 -4.60
N THR A 462 6.81 12.72 -3.97
CA THR A 462 8.01 13.52 -4.21
C THR A 462 9.26 12.84 -3.66
N ILE A 463 9.22 12.39 -2.40
CA ILE A 463 10.33 11.66 -1.75
C ILE A 463 10.55 10.31 -2.45
N GLN A 464 9.47 9.61 -2.82
CA GLN A 464 9.52 8.39 -3.61
C GLN A 464 10.31 8.61 -4.91
N GLY A 465 9.98 9.67 -5.66
CA GLY A 465 10.71 10.04 -6.88
C GLY A 465 12.21 10.25 -6.67
N GLN A 466 12.58 10.95 -5.60
CA GLN A 466 13.97 11.20 -5.25
C GLN A 466 14.74 9.92 -4.91
N ILE A 467 14.15 9.01 -4.13
CA ILE A 467 14.77 7.73 -3.76
C ILE A 467 14.95 6.84 -5.00
N LEU A 468 13.96 6.78 -5.88
CA LEU A 468 14.07 6.00 -7.13
C LEU A 468 15.17 6.55 -8.03
N GLN A 469 15.31 7.87 -8.15
CA GLN A 469 16.39 8.50 -8.90
C GLN A 469 17.77 8.20 -8.29
N MET A 470 17.89 8.29 -6.96
CA MET A 470 19.10 7.93 -6.23
C MET A 470 19.49 6.45 -6.46
N LEU A 471 18.55 5.51 -6.34
CA LEU A 471 18.79 4.09 -6.59
C LEU A 471 19.27 3.84 -8.03
N ARG A 472 18.71 4.53 -9.03
CA ARG A 472 19.16 4.44 -10.42
C ARG A 472 20.58 4.96 -10.62
N GLN A 473 20.91 6.06 -9.96
CA GLN A 473 22.25 6.63 -10.03
C GLN A 473 23.26 5.65 -9.43
N ILE A 474 23.00 5.11 -8.25
CA ILE A 474 23.84 4.11 -7.58
C ILE A 474 24.00 2.85 -8.45
N GLN A 475 22.91 2.37 -9.06
CA GLN A 475 22.96 1.23 -9.98
C GLN A 475 23.89 1.49 -11.16
N LYS A 476 23.78 2.70 -11.76
CA LYS A 476 24.61 3.10 -12.92
C LYS A 476 26.09 3.22 -12.55
N GLU A 477 26.39 3.75 -11.37
CA GLU A 477 27.76 3.99 -10.91
C GLU A 477 28.44 2.69 -10.45
N LYS A 478 27.71 1.85 -9.71
CA LYS A 478 28.28 0.65 -9.07
C LYS A 478 27.96 -0.67 -9.79
N GLY A 479 27.12 -0.66 -10.82
CA GLY A 479 26.74 -1.88 -11.57
C GLY A 479 25.90 -2.89 -10.77
N ILE A 480 25.25 -2.49 -9.67
CA ILE A 480 24.50 -3.37 -8.78
C ILE A 480 23.23 -3.86 -9.48
N SER A 481 22.92 -5.15 -9.34
CA SER A 481 21.63 -5.72 -9.77
C SER A 481 20.57 -5.54 -8.68
N TYR A 482 19.30 -5.36 -9.08
CA TYR A 482 18.20 -5.19 -8.13
C TYR A 482 17.12 -6.27 -8.31
N LEU A 483 16.68 -6.87 -7.21
CA LEU A 483 15.37 -7.50 -7.10
C LEU A 483 14.43 -6.49 -6.43
N PHE A 484 13.60 -5.85 -7.23
CA PHE A 484 12.76 -4.73 -6.80
C PHE A 484 11.32 -5.20 -6.58
N ILE A 485 10.87 -5.23 -5.33
CA ILE A 485 9.53 -5.66 -4.93
C ILE A 485 8.71 -4.42 -4.60
N SER A 486 7.53 -4.30 -5.22
CA SER A 486 6.56 -3.26 -4.89
C SER A 486 5.15 -3.72 -5.25
N HIS A 487 4.17 -3.19 -4.54
CA HIS A 487 2.77 -3.27 -4.94
C HIS A 487 2.36 -2.11 -5.87
N ASP A 488 3.18 -1.03 -5.94
CA ASP A 488 2.97 0.08 -6.85
C ASP A 488 3.53 -0.24 -8.25
N LEU A 489 2.62 -0.51 -9.17
CA LEU A 489 2.92 -0.86 -10.54
C LEU A 489 3.63 0.26 -11.29
N SER A 490 3.29 1.52 -11.01
CA SER A 490 3.90 2.70 -11.64
C SER A 490 5.38 2.81 -11.30
N VAL A 491 5.74 2.49 -10.07
CA VAL A 491 7.13 2.45 -9.57
C VAL A 491 7.92 1.34 -10.25
N VAL A 492 7.35 0.13 -10.30
CA VAL A 492 8.02 -1.02 -10.95
C VAL A 492 8.22 -0.77 -12.43
N ARG A 493 7.23 -0.20 -13.11
CA ARG A 493 7.34 0.18 -14.54
C ARG A 493 8.51 1.13 -14.81
N ARG A 494 8.78 2.04 -13.88
CA ARG A 494 9.90 3.00 -13.98
C ARG A 494 11.25 2.37 -13.69
N MET A 495 11.32 1.43 -12.74
CA MET A 495 12.59 0.89 -12.24
C MET A 495 13.07 -0.35 -12.97
N SER A 496 12.17 -1.19 -13.47
CA SER A 496 12.49 -2.55 -13.90
C SER A 496 12.54 -2.71 -15.42
N SER A 497 13.53 -3.46 -15.89
CA SER A 497 13.65 -3.88 -17.30
C SER A 497 12.78 -5.09 -17.61
N ARG A 498 12.72 -6.03 -16.67
CA ARG A 498 11.87 -7.22 -16.69
C ARG A 498 11.01 -7.28 -15.43
N ILE A 499 9.87 -7.95 -15.54
CA ILE A 499 8.89 -8.06 -14.46
C ILE A 499 8.41 -9.50 -14.33
N GLY A 500 8.17 -9.91 -13.09
CA GLY A 500 7.43 -11.12 -12.74
C GLY A 500 6.18 -10.77 -11.95
N VAL A 501 5.04 -11.20 -12.45
CA VAL A 501 3.74 -11.05 -11.78
C VAL A 501 3.48 -12.32 -10.97
N MET A 502 3.33 -12.17 -9.65
CA MET A 502 3.19 -13.29 -8.72
C MET A 502 1.77 -13.35 -8.15
N PHE A 503 1.17 -14.54 -8.16
CA PHE A 503 -0.14 -14.83 -7.59
C PHE A 503 -0.12 -16.18 -6.88
N ALA A 504 -0.68 -16.25 -5.66
CA ALA A 504 -0.79 -17.49 -4.86
C ALA A 504 0.50 -18.33 -4.87
N GLY A 505 1.62 -17.69 -4.60
CA GLY A 505 2.94 -18.33 -4.45
C GLY A 505 3.70 -18.60 -5.73
N GLY A 506 3.15 -18.38 -6.92
CA GLY A 506 3.81 -18.68 -8.21
C GLY A 506 3.79 -17.52 -9.18
N PHE A 507 4.66 -17.56 -10.19
CA PHE A 507 4.55 -16.65 -11.32
C PHE A 507 3.36 -17.01 -12.19
N VAL A 508 2.58 -16.00 -12.56
CA VAL A 508 1.50 -16.10 -13.54
C VAL A 508 1.91 -15.54 -14.88
N GLU A 509 2.80 -14.55 -14.88
CA GLU A 509 3.35 -13.95 -16.08
C GLU A 509 4.74 -13.37 -15.82
N THR A 510 5.71 -13.56 -16.72
CA THR A 510 7.03 -12.92 -16.69
C THR A 510 7.39 -12.41 -18.07
N GLY A 511 8.18 -11.33 -18.16
CA GLY A 511 8.61 -10.78 -19.44
C GLY A 511 9.26 -9.40 -19.33
N LYS A 512 9.56 -8.79 -20.48
CA LYS A 512 10.02 -7.40 -20.53
C LYS A 512 8.91 -6.48 -20.01
N THR A 513 9.25 -5.56 -19.14
CA THR A 513 8.29 -4.65 -18.48
C THR A 513 7.36 -3.99 -19.49
N LYS A 514 7.91 -3.44 -20.58
CA LYS A 514 7.09 -2.80 -21.62
C LYS A 514 6.05 -3.73 -22.21
N GLN A 515 6.42 -4.97 -22.53
CA GLN A 515 5.49 -5.93 -23.14
C GLN A 515 4.36 -6.33 -22.19
N VAL A 516 4.68 -6.60 -20.90
CA VAL A 516 3.66 -7.01 -19.92
C VAL A 516 2.68 -5.87 -19.62
N TYR A 517 3.15 -4.60 -19.60
CA TYR A 517 2.27 -3.45 -19.35
C TYR A 517 1.41 -3.06 -20.55
N GLU A 518 1.95 -3.14 -21.77
CA GLU A 518 1.22 -2.75 -22.99
C GLU A 518 0.26 -3.82 -23.49
N ASP A 519 0.61 -5.10 -23.29
CA ASP A 519 -0.18 -6.25 -23.76
C ASP A 519 -0.14 -7.39 -22.71
N PRO A 520 -0.81 -7.24 -21.54
CA PRO A 520 -0.86 -8.28 -20.52
C PRO A 520 -1.60 -9.52 -21.03
N TRP A 521 -1.03 -10.71 -20.77
CA TRP A 521 -1.60 -11.97 -21.26
C TRP A 521 -2.43 -12.67 -20.20
N HIS A 522 -1.92 -12.84 -18.99
CA HIS A 522 -2.67 -13.52 -17.93
C HIS A 522 -3.86 -12.65 -17.46
N PRO A 523 -5.07 -13.24 -17.29
CA PRO A 523 -6.25 -12.49 -16.82
C PRO A 523 -6.01 -11.73 -15.50
N TYR A 524 -5.29 -12.31 -14.56
CA TYR A 524 -4.88 -11.61 -13.34
C TYR A 524 -3.98 -10.40 -13.60
N THR A 525 -3.01 -10.50 -14.53
CA THR A 525 -2.18 -9.35 -14.90
C THR A 525 -3.02 -8.22 -15.49
N LYS A 526 -4.03 -8.57 -16.30
CA LYS A 526 -5.00 -7.58 -16.85
C LYS A 526 -5.77 -6.89 -15.73
N GLU A 527 -6.29 -7.66 -14.77
CA GLU A 527 -7.01 -7.13 -13.61
C GLU A 527 -6.12 -6.22 -12.77
N LEU A 528 -4.89 -6.68 -12.46
CA LEU A 528 -3.92 -5.94 -11.66
C LEU A 528 -3.55 -4.60 -12.30
N LEU A 529 -3.27 -4.58 -13.60
CA LEU A 529 -2.96 -3.36 -14.36
C LEU A 529 -4.19 -2.45 -14.55
N ALA A 530 -5.40 -3.04 -14.69
CA ALA A 530 -6.63 -2.28 -14.74
C ALA A 530 -7.00 -1.64 -13.40
N ALA A 531 -6.54 -2.23 -12.29
CA ALA A 531 -6.77 -1.69 -10.95
C ALA A 531 -5.85 -0.50 -10.63
N GLU A 532 -4.76 -0.29 -11.38
CA GLU A 532 -3.88 0.87 -11.21
C GLU A 532 -4.68 2.17 -11.34
N LEU A 533 -4.58 3.00 -10.30
CA LEU A 533 -5.29 4.28 -10.27
C LEU A 533 -4.58 5.28 -11.17
N SER A 534 -5.37 5.90 -12.04
CA SER A 534 -4.85 6.93 -12.95
C SER A 534 -5.10 8.31 -12.35
N PRO A 535 -4.13 9.23 -12.39
CA PRO A 535 -4.37 10.63 -12.03
C PRO A 535 -5.23 11.38 -13.06
N GLU A 536 -5.90 10.67 -13.99
CA GLU A 536 -6.81 11.23 -14.97
C GLU A 536 -8.27 10.94 -14.57
N PRO A 537 -9.06 11.92 -14.07
CA PRO A 537 -10.41 11.69 -13.54
C PRO A 537 -11.38 10.97 -14.51
N LYS A 538 -11.32 11.28 -15.81
CA LYS A 538 -12.18 10.63 -16.81
C LYS A 538 -11.89 9.13 -16.98
N LYS A 539 -10.61 8.74 -16.95
CA LYS A 539 -10.19 7.32 -17.02
C LYS A 539 -10.45 6.61 -15.69
N ALA A 540 -10.18 7.29 -14.58
CA ALA A 540 -10.36 6.76 -13.24
C ALA A 540 -11.84 6.42 -12.96
N LYS A 541 -12.77 7.34 -13.22
CA LYS A 541 -14.22 7.15 -13.01
C LYS A 541 -14.80 6.04 -13.91
N LYS A 542 -14.32 5.89 -15.15
CA LYS A 542 -14.77 4.81 -16.06
C LYS A 542 -14.31 3.42 -15.61
N ARG A 543 -13.12 3.32 -15.01
CA ARG A 543 -12.57 2.05 -14.51
C ARG A 543 -13.28 1.52 -13.27
N ILE A 544 -13.84 2.39 -12.41
CA ILE A 544 -14.59 1.99 -11.22
C ILE A 544 -15.84 1.18 -11.55
N SER A 545 -16.54 1.49 -12.66
CA SER A 545 -17.81 0.85 -13.01
C SER A 545 -17.68 -0.59 -13.55
N SER A 546 -16.48 -1.15 -13.65
CA SER A 546 -16.19 -2.42 -14.32
C SER A 546 -15.69 -3.57 -13.42
N VAL A 547 -15.82 -3.45 -12.09
CA VAL A 547 -15.32 -4.50 -11.18
C VAL A 547 -16.31 -5.64 -11.01
N THR A 548 -15.84 -6.85 -11.27
CA THR A 548 -16.52 -8.09 -10.89
C THR A 548 -16.36 -8.34 -9.39
N GLU A 549 -17.46 -8.62 -8.72
CA GLU A 549 -17.47 -8.98 -7.29
C GLU A 549 -16.66 -10.27 -7.06
N GLU A 550 -15.82 -10.28 -6.03
CA GLU A 550 -15.05 -11.46 -5.65
C GLU A 550 -15.96 -12.64 -5.32
N THR A 551 -15.74 -13.75 -6.02
CA THR A 551 -16.25 -15.05 -5.59
C THR A 551 -15.29 -15.63 -4.57
N GLU A 552 -15.73 -15.76 -3.32
CA GLU A 552 -14.91 -16.24 -2.18
C GLU A 552 -14.69 -17.76 -2.14
N GLU A 553 -14.97 -18.49 -3.22
CA GLU A 553 -14.66 -19.93 -3.23
C GLU A 553 -13.16 -20.14 -3.32
N PRO A 554 -12.52 -20.76 -2.31
CA PRO A 554 -11.10 -21.04 -2.38
C PRO A 554 -10.84 -22.03 -3.55
N ALA A 555 -9.84 -21.69 -4.38
CA ALA A 555 -9.39 -22.61 -5.41
C ALA A 555 -8.97 -23.95 -4.77
N ARG A 556 -9.31 -25.08 -5.41
CA ARG A 556 -8.83 -26.39 -4.98
C ARG A 556 -7.29 -26.44 -5.12
N LYS A 557 -6.59 -27.15 -4.22
CA LYS A 557 -5.11 -27.21 -4.23
C LYS A 557 -4.51 -27.61 -5.60
N ALA A 558 -5.22 -28.40 -6.39
CA ALA A 558 -4.79 -28.88 -7.70
C ALA A 558 -5.23 -28.00 -8.88
N SER A 559 -6.10 -27.00 -8.68
CA SER A 559 -6.68 -26.18 -9.75
C SER A 559 -5.85 -24.90 -10.00
N CYS A 560 -6.16 -24.19 -11.10
CA CYS A 560 -5.64 -22.84 -11.33
C CYS A 560 -5.99 -21.94 -10.14
N PRO A 561 -5.01 -21.31 -9.47
CA PRO A 561 -5.29 -20.50 -8.29
C PRO A 561 -6.22 -19.30 -8.55
N TYR A 562 -6.20 -18.79 -9.78
CA TYR A 562 -7.01 -17.64 -10.19
C TYR A 562 -8.39 -18.04 -10.73
N ALA A 563 -8.68 -19.34 -10.90
CA ALA A 563 -9.95 -19.82 -11.48
C ALA A 563 -11.23 -19.24 -10.83
N PRO A 564 -11.32 -19.06 -9.51
CA PRO A 564 -12.51 -18.49 -8.87
C PRO A 564 -12.83 -17.04 -9.27
N ARG A 565 -11.79 -16.26 -9.67
CA ARG A 565 -11.91 -14.84 -10.06
C ARG A 565 -11.85 -14.64 -11.58
N CYS A 566 -11.51 -15.71 -12.33
CA CYS A 566 -11.21 -15.61 -13.76
C CYS A 566 -12.48 -15.54 -14.63
N GLY A 567 -12.68 -14.44 -15.36
CA GLY A 567 -13.76 -14.32 -16.32
C GLY A 567 -13.63 -15.24 -17.55
N TYR A 568 -12.46 -15.87 -17.74
CA TYR A 568 -12.17 -16.82 -18.83
C TYR A 568 -12.00 -18.25 -18.33
N VAL A 569 -12.58 -18.58 -17.15
CA VAL A 569 -12.40 -19.90 -16.53
C VAL A 569 -12.93 -21.02 -17.43
N MET A 570 -12.11 -22.05 -17.65
CA MET A 570 -12.43 -23.27 -18.39
C MET A 570 -12.49 -24.47 -17.44
N GLU A 571 -13.02 -25.61 -17.92
CA GLU A 571 -13.13 -26.82 -17.11
C GLU A 571 -11.75 -27.35 -16.65
N CYS A 572 -10.74 -27.29 -17.52
CA CYS A 572 -9.35 -27.63 -17.17
C CYS A 572 -8.80 -26.76 -16.03
N CYS A 573 -9.16 -25.45 -15.99
CA CYS A 573 -8.74 -24.54 -14.91
C CYS A 573 -9.26 -24.97 -13.53
N ARG A 574 -10.39 -25.67 -13.46
CA ARG A 574 -10.98 -26.18 -12.20
C ARG A 574 -10.36 -27.50 -11.75
N LYS A 575 -9.72 -28.25 -12.67
CA LYS A 575 -9.14 -29.57 -12.42
C LYS A 575 -7.64 -29.52 -12.17
N GLU A 576 -6.92 -28.67 -12.92
CA GLU A 576 -5.46 -28.67 -12.95
C GLU A 576 -4.87 -27.27 -12.84
N ARG A 577 -3.62 -27.19 -12.41
CA ARG A 577 -2.85 -25.95 -12.39
C ARG A 577 -2.09 -25.82 -13.71
N PRO A 578 -2.19 -24.66 -14.42
CA PRO A 578 -1.45 -24.47 -15.67
C PRO A 578 0.06 -24.47 -15.41
N GLY A 579 0.83 -25.05 -16.32
CA GLY A 579 2.27 -24.91 -16.39
C GLY A 579 2.65 -23.50 -16.85
N LEU A 580 3.95 -23.18 -16.77
CA LEU A 580 4.50 -21.95 -17.34
C LEU A 580 4.81 -22.21 -18.82
N TYR A 581 4.06 -21.60 -19.72
CA TYR A 581 4.26 -21.70 -21.18
C TYR A 581 5.19 -20.59 -21.63
N GLN A 582 6.25 -20.93 -22.36
CA GLN A 582 7.29 -20.00 -22.79
C GLN A 582 7.08 -19.56 -24.25
N PHE A 583 7.17 -18.25 -24.48
CA PHE A 583 7.08 -17.61 -25.80
C PHE A 583 8.22 -16.58 -25.96
N GLY A 584 9.36 -17.04 -26.45
CA GLY A 584 10.58 -16.23 -26.49
C GLY A 584 11.03 -15.82 -25.08
N ASP A 585 11.10 -14.50 -24.82
CA ASP A 585 11.49 -13.93 -23.52
C ASP A 585 10.32 -13.79 -22.52
N ARG A 586 9.14 -14.28 -22.88
CA ARG A 586 7.91 -14.15 -22.08
C ARG A 586 7.38 -15.50 -21.66
N GLU A 587 6.89 -15.59 -20.42
CA GLU A 587 6.28 -16.80 -19.88
C GLU A 587 4.91 -16.47 -19.28
N VAL A 588 3.93 -17.37 -19.43
CA VAL A 588 2.59 -17.22 -18.88
C VAL A 588 2.04 -18.55 -18.37
N ALA A 589 1.45 -18.53 -17.16
CA ALA A 589 0.81 -19.69 -16.54
C ALA A 589 -0.71 -19.67 -16.75
N CYS A 590 -1.16 -19.84 -17.99
CA CYS A 590 -2.60 -19.83 -18.33
C CYS A 590 -2.92 -20.79 -19.47
N PHE A 591 -3.94 -21.65 -19.29
CA PHE A 591 -4.38 -22.61 -20.31
C PHE A 591 -4.84 -21.97 -21.62
N LEU A 592 -5.22 -20.69 -21.63
CA LEU A 592 -5.51 -19.94 -22.86
C LEU A 592 -4.33 -19.95 -23.86
N TYR A 593 -3.12 -20.22 -23.36
CA TYR A 593 -1.87 -20.26 -24.15
C TYR A 593 -1.27 -21.66 -24.25
N SER A 594 -1.97 -22.72 -23.83
CA SER A 594 -1.53 -24.09 -24.03
C SER A 594 -1.59 -24.50 -25.51
N GLU A 595 -0.73 -25.41 -25.95
CA GLU A 595 -0.70 -25.90 -27.34
C GLU A 595 -2.04 -26.51 -27.78
N GLU A 596 -2.75 -27.17 -26.86
CA GLU A 596 -4.07 -27.75 -27.11
C GLU A 596 -5.14 -26.71 -27.48
N HIS A 597 -5.06 -25.51 -26.92
CA HIS A 597 -6.04 -24.44 -27.16
C HIS A 597 -5.61 -23.46 -28.27
N THR A 598 -4.30 -23.33 -28.52
CA THR A 598 -3.79 -22.44 -29.58
C THR A 598 -3.77 -23.10 -30.95
N GLY A 599 -4.01 -24.43 -31.03
CA GLY A 599 -4.09 -25.22 -32.26
C GLY A 599 -3.03 -24.84 -33.28
N LYS A 600 -1.82 -25.39 -33.25
CA LYS A 600 -0.72 -25.26 -34.25
C LYS A 600 -0.49 -23.89 -34.91
N ARG A 601 -0.90 -22.79 -34.27
CA ARG A 601 -0.67 -21.42 -34.77
C ARG A 601 0.49 -20.80 -33.99
N GLY A 602 1.66 -21.00 -34.56
CA GLY A 602 2.85 -20.26 -34.14
C GLY A 602 2.62 -18.75 -34.24
N ALA A 603 3.27 -18.01 -33.34
CA ALA A 603 3.58 -16.59 -33.37
C ALA A 603 2.53 -15.67 -34.03
N GLY A 604 1.61 -15.12 -33.25
CA GLY A 604 0.81 -14.01 -33.75
C GLY A 604 -0.64 -13.87 -33.27
N TYR A 605 -1.10 -14.58 -32.25
CA TYR A 605 -2.49 -14.40 -31.82
C TYR A 605 -2.64 -13.13 -30.95
N ARG A 606 -2.93 -12.01 -31.62
CA ARG A 606 -3.57 -10.87 -30.96
C ARG A 606 -5.06 -11.19 -30.83
N MET A 607 -5.57 -11.34 -29.60
CA MET A 607 -7.01 -11.18 -29.37
C MET A 607 -7.35 -9.72 -29.71
N THR A 608 -7.91 -9.51 -30.89
CA THR A 608 -8.59 -8.25 -31.20
C THR A 608 -9.71 -8.07 -30.19
N SER A 609 -9.70 -6.93 -29.52
CA SER A 609 -10.74 -6.42 -28.65
C SER A 609 -12.10 -6.44 -29.37
N GLN A 610 -12.92 -7.44 -29.10
CA GLN A 610 -14.37 -7.40 -29.26
C GLN A 610 -14.94 -7.88 -27.91
N ILE A 611 -15.26 -6.93 -27.09
CA ILE A 611 -16.45 -6.65 -26.27
C ILE A 611 -16.13 -5.47 -25.39
#